data_1ae410bb9f1cbc46f71c2d120405317c
#
_entry.id   1ae410bb9f1cbc46f71c2d120405317c
#
_cell.length_a   1.000
_cell.length_b   1.000
_cell.length_c   1.000
_cell.angle_alpha   90.00
_cell.angle_beta   90.00
_cell.angle_gamma   90.00
#
_symmetry.space_group_name_H-M   'P 1'
#
loop_
_entity.id
_entity.type
_entity.pdbx_description
1 polymer ?
#
loop_
_entity_poly.entity_id
_entity_poly.type
_entity_poly.pdbx_seq_one_letter_code
_entity_poly.pdbx_strand_id
1 'polypeptide(L)'
;MEQYKFNRIFLIVTDSLGIGDDGFQGVFGDSGANTLYCVSKTGELRIPFWKKMGISNVAKIENSGKINKEPLAYVSKIIVKSNAKDTLAGHWEMMGIETVQPNPNFDQGFPNELIRELEKAFDDREIIGNKSISGTVILSELGQKSIDECKIIVYTSPDSTLQICGHEETLGLENLYRYAKAARKICSSRPEWNVARVIARPYIGQNGKFTRTFNRHDYANTPPKSILDRLQQKGIETIGVGKIGDIFSKQGLDKIFGPDSDENNMDIAIDIASKSTKNQFIFVNLVEFDSSYGHRRDIMGYCQNLNNFDIKLAKLVNTLKDDDLLIVSSDHGNDPCFPGTNHTREALPLTIFSKKFTSKSKKLKNPVDSLATIGNIIARNFQVELAEIGEDIFDSLE
;
A
#
# COMPACT_ATOMS: atom_id res chain seq x y z
N MET A 1 -5.99 34.82 -1.55
CA MET A 1 -5.80 33.36 -1.75
C MET A 1 -4.34 33.06 -1.51
N GLU A 2 -4.04 32.11 -0.62
CA GLU A 2 -2.66 31.65 -0.41
C GLU A 2 -2.10 31.12 -1.74
N GLN A 3 -0.89 31.53 -2.08
CA GLN A 3 -0.23 31.11 -3.32
C GLN A 3 0.75 30.00 -2.97
N TYR A 4 0.43 28.78 -3.34
CA TYR A 4 1.33 27.63 -3.20
C TYR A 4 2.32 27.56 -4.37
N LYS A 5 3.51 26.96 -4.14
CA LYS A 5 4.50 26.73 -5.20
C LYS A 5 3.93 25.82 -6.29
N PHE A 6 3.18 24.78 -5.86
CA PHE A 6 2.46 23.89 -6.76
C PHE A 6 0.98 23.88 -6.40
N ASN A 7 0.11 24.08 -7.39
CA ASN A 7 -1.33 24.09 -7.19
C ASN A 7 -1.89 22.68 -6.94
N ARG A 8 -1.28 21.67 -7.55
CA ARG A 8 -1.67 20.26 -7.38
C ARG A 8 -0.43 19.39 -7.20
N ILE A 9 -0.57 18.37 -6.37
CA ILE A 9 0.46 17.35 -6.18
C ILE A 9 -0.14 16.00 -6.48
N PHE A 10 0.51 15.24 -7.37
CA PHE A 10 0.20 13.88 -7.72
C PHE A 10 1.25 12.96 -7.09
N LEU A 11 0.84 12.06 -6.21
CA LEU A 11 1.68 10.98 -5.68
C LEU A 11 1.21 9.66 -6.27
N ILE A 12 2.07 9.04 -7.09
CA ILE A 12 1.82 7.73 -7.70
C ILE A 12 2.69 6.72 -6.97
N VAL A 13 2.07 5.69 -6.41
CA VAL A 13 2.76 4.59 -5.74
C VAL A 13 2.65 3.33 -6.60
N THR A 14 3.80 2.86 -7.10
CA THR A 14 3.95 1.55 -7.72
C THR A 14 4.11 0.53 -6.60
N ASP A 15 2.97 -0.04 -6.15
CA ASP A 15 2.92 -0.94 -4.98
C ASP A 15 3.94 -2.07 -5.11
N SER A 16 4.85 -2.19 -4.14
CA SER A 16 5.89 -3.23 -4.08
C SER A 16 7.12 -3.09 -4.98
N LEU A 17 7.38 -1.96 -5.63
CA LEU A 17 8.57 -1.82 -6.48
C LEU A 17 9.83 -1.42 -5.70
N GLY A 18 10.55 -2.40 -5.17
CA GLY A 18 11.87 -2.18 -4.54
C GLY A 18 13.00 -2.02 -5.56
N ILE A 19 14.09 -1.36 -5.15
CA ILE A 19 15.30 -1.13 -5.95
C ILE A 19 16.59 -1.57 -5.25
N GLY A 20 16.48 -2.56 -4.36
CA GLY A 20 17.60 -3.21 -3.70
C GLY A 20 17.86 -2.75 -2.28
N ASP A 21 19.05 -2.98 -1.79
CA ASP A 21 19.41 -2.83 -0.38
C ASP A 21 19.17 -1.42 0.16
N ASP A 22 18.50 -1.36 1.31
CA ASP A 22 18.28 -0.16 2.12
C ASP A 22 19.18 -0.08 3.37
N GLY A 23 20.06 -1.06 3.54
CA GLY A 23 20.91 -1.23 4.72
C GLY A 23 20.27 -2.06 5.83
N PHE A 24 19.00 -2.45 5.71
CA PHE A 24 18.23 -3.19 6.71
C PHE A 24 17.75 -4.57 6.23
N GLN A 25 17.96 -4.92 4.98
CA GLN A 25 17.52 -6.20 4.42
C GLN A 25 17.88 -7.41 5.29
N GLY A 26 19.08 -7.43 5.87
CA GLY A 26 19.53 -8.52 6.73
C GLY A 26 18.69 -8.70 8.00
N VAL A 27 18.16 -7.61 8.57
CA VAL A 27 17.30 -7.64 9.76
C VAL A 27 15.96 -8.30 9.45
N PHE A 28 15.45 -8.12 8.22
CA PHE A 28 14.19 -8.67 7.76
C PHE A 28 14.33 -10.03 7.04
N GLY A 29 15.56 -10.56 6.92
CA GLY A 29 15.83 -11.83 6.22
C GLY A 29 15.74 -11.72 4.69
N ASP A 30 15.85 -10.51 4.13
CA ASP A 30 15.61 -10.23 2.72
C ASP A 30 16.90 -9.89 1.95
N SER A 31 18.06 -10.25 2.50
CA SER A 31 19.36 -9.95 1.89
C SER A 31 19.46 -10.39 0.42
N GLY A 32 19.74 -9.42 -0.45
CA GLY A 32 19.88 -9.64 -1.89
C GLY A 32 18.60 -9.43 -2.69
N ALA A 33 17.46 -9.13 -2.06
CA ALA A 33 16.23 -8.76 -2.77
C ALA A 33 16.43 -7.47 -3.58
N ASN A 34 15.93 -7.46 -4.81
CA ASN A 34 15.93 -6.29 -5.69
C ASN A 34 14.89 -6.47 -6.79
N THR A 35 13.67 -6.05 -6.49
CA THR A 35 12.49 -6.22 -7.34
C THR A 35 12.72 -5.72 -8.77
N LEU A 36 13.14 -4.47 -8.94
CA LEU A 36 13.33 -3.90 -10.28
C LEU A 36 14.46 -4.59 -11.05
N TYR A 37 15.55 -4.95 -10.36
CA TYR A 37 16.65 -5.67 -11.00
C TYR A 37 16.24 -7.08 -11.44
N CYS A 38 15.50 -7.81 -10.59
CA CYS A 38 14.94 -9.11 -10.95
C CYS A 38 14.12 -9.00 -12.24
N VAL A 39 13.13 -8.11 -12.26
CA VAL A 39 12.26 -7.90 -13.43
C VAL A 39 13.05 -7.49 -14.66
N SER A 40 14.11 -6.70 -14.51
CA SER A 40 14.94 -6.25 -15.64
C SER A 40 15.72 -7.38 -16.33
N LYS A 41 15.99 -8.49 -15.61
CA LYS A 41 16.69 -9.66 -16.18
C LYS A 41 15.85 -10.44 -17.20
N THR A 42 14.55 -10.20 -17.29
CA THR A 42 13.70 -10.80 -18.34
C THR A 42 14.16 -10.44 -19.76
N GLY A 43 14.87 -9.32 -19.91
CA GLY A 43 15.22 -8.76 -21.22
C GLY A 43 14.07 -8.04 -21.93
N GLU A 44 12.84 -8.08 -21.34
CA GLU A 44 11.63 -7.50 -21.92
C GLU A 44 11.20 -6.17 -21.29
N LEU A 45 11.94 -5.67 -20.27
CA LEU A 45 11.62 -4.41 -19.60
C LEU A 45 11.84 -3.21 -20.54
N ARG A 46 10.79 -2.47 -20.80
CA ARG A 46 10.73 -1.30 -21.68
C ARG A 46 10.16 -0.09 -20.92
N ILE A 47 11.03 0.63 -20.20
CA ILE A 47 10.68 1.84 -19.44
C ILE A 47 11.51 3.06 -19.89
N PRO A 48 11.47 3.42 -21.19
CA PRO A 48 12.31 4.47 -21.73
C PRO A 48 12.01 5.83 -21.15
N PHE A 49 10.75 6.12 -20.81
CA PHE A 49 10.37 7.41 -20.26
C PHE A 49 10.85 7.58 -18.82
N TRP A 50 10.66 6.58 -17.95
CA TRP A 50 11.17 6.64 -16.58
C TRP A 50 12.71 6.67 -16.53
N LYS A 51 13.37 5.96 -17.47
CA LYS A 51 14.83 6.11 -17.67
C LYS A 51 15.21 7.54 -18.06
N LYS A 52 14.43 8.21 -18.91
CA LYS A 52 14.64 9.63 -19.24
C LYS A 52 14.41 10.53 -18.01
N MET A 53 13.50 10.20 -17.12
CA MET A 53 13.33 10.88 -15.84
C MET A 53 14.51 10.65 -14.88
N GLY A 54 15.27 9.56 -15.01
CA GLY A 54 16.49 9.33 -14.25
C GLY A 54 16.50 8.10 -13.35
N ILE A 55 15.51 7.20 -13.40
CA ILE A 55 15.46 6.02 -12.52
C ILE A 55 16.74 5.17 -12.57
N SER A 56 17.38 5.05 -13.73
CA SER A 56 18.66 4.32 -13.90
C SER A 56 19.84 4.94 -13.15
N ASN A 57 19.71 6.17 -12.63
CA ASN A 57 20.76 6.81 -11.85
C ASN A 57 20.79 6.32 -10.39
N VAL A 58 19.70 5.72 -9.92
CA VAL A 58 19.53 5.29 -8.53
C VAL A 58 19.17 3.80 -8.40
N ALA A 59 18.67 3.19 -9.45
CA ALA A 59 18.30 1.78 -9.49
C ALA A 59 19.19 0.98 -10.43
N LYS A 60 19.58 -0.23 -10.02
CA LYS A 60 20.25 -1.19 -10.90
C LYS A 60 19.21 -1.78 -11.86
N ILE A 61 19.44 -1.63 -13.15
CA ILE A 61 18.60 -2.18 -14.22
C ILE A 61 19.53 -2.89 -15.21
N GLU A 62 19.18 -4.12 -15.60
CA GLU A 62 19.99 -4.88 -16.57
C GLU A 62 20.06 -4.12 -17.89
N ASN A 63 21.24 -4.03 -18.45
CA ASN A 63 21.50 -3.32 -19.73
C ASN A 63 20.98 -1.87 -19.77
N SER A 64 20.95 -1.16 -18.65
CA SER A 64 20.41 0.21 -18.57
C SER A 64 21.22 1.27 -19.30
N GLY A 65 22.45 0.96 -19.70
CA GLY A 65 23.35 1.92 -20.33
C GLY A 65 24.05 2.86 -19.34
N LYS A 66 24.44 4.05 -19.81
CA LYS A 66 25.15 5.04 -18.99
C LYS A 66 24.17 5.85 -18.14
N ILE A 67 24.69 6.37 -17.00
CA ILE A 67 23.97 7.33 -16.15
C ILE A 67 23.47 8.52 -16.99
N ASN A 68 22.19 8.88 -16.79
CA ASN A 68 21.64 10.08 -17.39
C ASN A 68 22.16 11.33 -16.67
N LYS A 69 22.97 12.15 -17.35
CA LYS A 69 23.58 13.35 -16.76
C LYS A 69 22.62 14.53 -16.62
N GLU A 70 21.55 14.54 -17.40
CA GLU A 70 20.51 15.59 -17.41
C GLU A 70 19.12 14.95 -17.26
N PRO A 71 18.79 14.36 -16.10
CA PRO A 71 17.51 13.73 -15.90
C PRO A 71 16.38 14.76 -15.93
N LEU A 72 15.20 14.37 -16.40
CA LEU A 72 14.02 15.24 -16.37
C LEU A 72 13.52 15.53 -14.95
N ALA A 73 13.80 14.61 -14.01
CA ALA A 73 13.29 14.66 -12.64
C ALA A 73 14.43 14.63 -11.62
N TYR A 74 14.15 15.08 -10.41
CA TYR A 74 14.97 14.74 -9.25
C TYR A 74 14.76 13.27 -8.93
N VAL A 75 15.83 12.52 -8.72
CA VAL A 75 15.78 11.10 -8.39
C VAL A 75 16.65 10.78 -7.20
N SER A 76 16.16 9.92 -6.33
CA SER A 76 16.91 9.37 -5.20
C SER A 76 16.42 7.96 -4.87
N LYS A 77 17.19 7.25 -4.05
CA LYS A 77 16.66 6.16 -3.23
C LYS A 77 15.99 6.78 -2.01
N ILE A 78 14.89 6.17 -1.56
CA ILE A 78 14.26 6.52 -0.30
C ILE A 78 14.17 5.28 0.57
N ILE A 79 14.42 5.44 1.87
CA ILE A 79 14.48 4.35 2.84
C ILE A 79 13.15 4.31 3.61
N VAL A 80 12.69 3.11 3.96
CA VAL A 80 11.57 2.94 4.87
C VAL A 80 12.10 3.00 6.31
N LYS A 81 11.59 3.90 7.13
CA LYS A 81 11.97 4.01 8.54
C LYS A 81 11.15 3.08 9.44
N SER A 82 9.90 2.86 9.08
CA SER A 82 9.01 1.94 9.79
C SER A 82 9.62 0.54 9.93
N ASN A 83 9.40 -0.08 11.09
CA ASN A 83 9.83 -1.45 11.36
C ASN A 83 8.85 -2.47 10.76
N ALA A 84 8.52 -2.29 9.49
CA ALA A 84 7.60 -3.14 8.74
C ALA A 84 7.93 -3.08 7.24
N LYS A 85 7.36 -3.98 6.46
CA LYS A 85 7.54 -4.07 5.00
C LYS A 85 6.22 -4.42 4.31
N ASP A 86 5.15 -3.73 4.69
CA ASP A 86 3.81 -3.97 4.15
C ASP A 86 3.16 -2.68 3.66
N THR A 87 2.11 -2.83 2.85
CA THR A 87 1.39 -1.73 2.20
C THR A 87 0.90 -0.67 3.19
N LEU A 88 0.37 -1.08 4.36
CA LEU A 88 -0.12 -0.12 5.34
C LEU A 88 1.02 0.73 5.89
N ALA A 89 2.09 0.07 6.34
CA ALA A 89 3.24 0.75 6.94
C ALA A 89 3.90 1.73 5.97
N GLY A 90 4.11 1.34 4.70
CA GLY A 90 4.72 2.20 3.70
C GLY A 90 3.86 3.43 3.37
N HIS A 91 2.58 3.23 3.09
CA HIS A 91 1.67 4.34 2.79
C HIS A 91 1.44 5.27 4.00
N TRP A 92 1.33 4.71 5.20
CA TRP A 92 1.19 5.49 6.42
C TRP A 92 2.44 6.34 6.68
N GLU A 93 3.64 5.76 6.46
CA GLU A 93 4.88 6.51 6.59
C GLU A 93 4.97 7.65 5.58
N MET A 94 4.52 7.47 4.34
CA MET A 94 4.43 8.58 3.37
C MET A 94 3.58 9.74 3.89
N MET A 95 2.59 9.48 4.74
CA MET A 95 1.75 10.51 5.35
C MET A 95 2.16 10.87 6.78
N GLY A 96 3.38 10.51 7.19
CA GLY A 96 3.99 10.93 8.45
C GLY A 96 3.74 10.03 9.65
N ILE A 97 3.23 8.80 9.45
CA ILE A 97 2.96 7.84 10.53
C ILE A 97 4.03 6.75 10.53
N GLU A 98 4.91 6.73 11.52
CA GLU A 98 5.90 5.65 11.69
C GLU A 98 5.27 4.42 12.34
N THR A 99 5.41 3.26 11.70
CA THR A 99 5.05 1.97 12.29
C THR A 99 6.24 1.43 13.07
N VAL A 100 6.30 1.72 14.36
CA VAL A 100 7.37 1.25 15.25
C VAL A 100 7.21 -0.24 15.58
N GLN A 101 5.98 -0.67 15.84
CA GLN A 101 5.62 -2.07 16.06
C GLN A 101 4.80 -2.57 14.86
N PRO A 102 5.31 -3.57 14.10
CA PRO A 102 4.54 -4.16 13.02
C PRO A 102 3.29 -4.88 13.56
N ASN A 103 2.27 -4.96 12.72
CA ASN A 103 1.11 -5.76 13.06
C ASN A 103 1.53 -7.24 13.24
N PRO A 104 1.06 -7.90 14.31
CA PRO A 104 1.48 -9.27 14.60
C PRO A 104 0.93 -10.26 13.58
N ASN A 105 1.72 -11.27 13.24
CA ASN A 105 1.31 -12.45 12.49
C ASN A 105 1.09 -13.63 13.44
N PHE A 106 0.14 -14.49 13.11
CA PHE A 106 -0.27 -15.61 13.95
C PHE A 106 -0.18 -16.95 13.21
N ASP A 107 1.01 -17.30 12.74
CA ASP A 107 1.23 -18.52 11.92
C ASP A 107 0.79 -19.81 12.65
N GLN A 108 0.83 -19.82 13.97
CA GLN A 108 0.39 -20.94 14.82
C GLN A 108 -1.05 -20.78 15.37
N GLY A 109 -1.79 -19.77 14.88
CA GLY A 109 -3.10 -19.40 15.41
C GLY A 109 -3.01 -18.36 16.54
N PHE A 110 -4.16 -17.80 16.91
CA PHE A 110 -4.28 -16.74 17.92
C PHE A 110 -4.07 -17.28 19.34
N PRO A 111 -3.54 -16.44 20.26
CA PRO A 111 -3.42 -16.81 21.67
C PRO A 111 -4.77 -17.16 22.31
N ASN A 112 -4.77 -18.13 23.22
CA ASN A 112 -5.99 -18.55 23.91
C ASN A 112 -6.71 -17.43 24.65
N GLU A 113 -5.98 -16.42 25.13
CA GLU A 113 -6.55 -15.25 25.79
C GLU A 113 -7.40 -14.43 24.81
N LEU A 114 -6.87 -14.18 23.59
CA LEU A 114 -7.62 -13.50 22.54
C LEU A 114 -8.86 -14.30 22.13
N ILE A 115 -8.73 -15.61 21.94
CA ILE A 115 -9.87 -16.49 21.59
C ILE A 115 -10.99 -16.38 22.63
N ARG A 116 -10.68 -16.42 23.93
CA ARG A 116 -11.69 -16.29 25.01
C ARG A 116 -12.40 -14.94 24.99
N GLU A 117 -11.66 -13.84 24.73
CA GLU A 117 -12.28 -12.52 24.63
C GLU A 117 -13.21 -12.42 23.38
N LEU A 118 -12.82 -13.07 22.30
CA LEU A 118 -13.65 -13.14 21.09
C LEU A 118 -14.92 -13.98 21.34
N GLU A 119 -14.80 -15.15 21.97
CA GLU A 119 -15.95 -16.02 22.30
C GLU A 119 -16.98 -15.25 23.11
N LYS A 120 -16.58 -14.54 24.17
CA LYS A 120 -17.46 -13.67 24.97
C LYS A 120 -18.18 -12.62 24.10
N ALA A 121 -17.47 -12.03 23.14
CA ALA A 121 -18.02 -11.02 22.25
C ALA A 121 -18.93 -11.61 21.15
N PHE A 122 -18.85 -12.93 20.93
CA PHE A 122 -19.61 -13.69 19.95
C PHE A 122 -20.78 -14.47 20.59
N ASP A 123 -21.36 -13.88 21.65
CA ASP A 123 -22.49 -14.47 22.40
C ASP A 123 -22.14 -15.84 23.01
N ASP A 124 -20.93 -15.98 23.55
CA ASP A 124 -20.35 -17.19 24.15
C ASP A 124 -20.30 -18.40 23.18
N ARG A 125 -20.28 -18.14 21.87
CA ARG A 125 -20.13 -19.22 20.88
C ARG A 125 -18.70 -19.69 20.83
N GLU A 126 -18.51 -21.01 20.89
CA GLU A 126 -17.18 -21.63 20.76
C GLU A 126 -16.56 -21.31 19.42
N ILE A 127 -15.28 -20.92 19.45
CA ILE A 127 -14.46 -20.68 18.27
C ILE A 127 -13.76 -21.96 17.84
N ILE A 128 -13.84 -22.30 16.56
CA ILE A 128 -13.15 -23.41 15.93
C ILE A 128 -12.26 -22.94 14.79
N GLY A 129 -11.23 -23.72 14.46
CA GLY A 129 -10.38 -23.47 13.28
C GLY A 129 -9.13 -22.64 13.51
N ASN A 130 -8.90 -22.09 14.69
CA ASN A 130 -7.79 -21.21 15.07
C ASN A 130 -6.40 -21.67 14.56
N LYS A 131 -6.15 -21.49 13.26
CA LYS A 131 -4.90 -21.84 12.56
C LYS A 131 -4.68 -20.99 11.32
N SER A 132 -3.44 -20.95 10.83
CA SER A 132 -3.12 -20.31 9.55
C SER A 132 -3.45 -21.26 8.40
N ILE A 133 -4.42 -20.88 7.54
CA ILE A 133 -4.95 -21.74 6.49
C ILE A 133 -5.69 -20.95 5.40
N SER A 134 -5.83 -21.55 4.22
CA SER A 134 -6.73 -21.03 3.17
C SER A 134 -8.18 -21.11 3.61
N GLY A 135 -8.93 -20.02 3.42
CA GLY A 135 -10.34 -19.98 3.83
C GLY A 135 -11.28 -20.86 2.98
N THR A 136 -10.90 -21.35 1.80
CA THR A 136 -11.65 -22.38 1.06
C THR A 136 -11.47 -23.74 1.71
N VAL A 137 -10.25 -24.04 2.14
CA VAL A 137 -9.92 -25.31 2.83
C VAL A 137 -10.63 -25.37 4.18
N ILE A 138 -10.56 -24.31 5.00
CA ILE A 138 -11.18 -24.33 6.33
C ILE A 138 -12.70 -24.45 6.26
N LEU A 139 -13.33 -23.88 5.24
CA LEU A 139 -14.78 -24.05 5.03
C LEU A 139 -15.13 -25.50 4.66
N SER A 140 -14.33 -26.16 3.83
CA SER A 140 -14.55 -27.57 3.52
C SER A 140 -14.37 -28.49 4.73
N GLU A 141 -13.47 -28.13 5.66
CA GLU A 141 -13.21 -28.90 6.89
C GLU A 141 -14.27 -28.65 7.98
N LEU A 142 -14.66 -27.41 8.19
CA LEU A 142 -15.39 -26.99 9.39
C LEU A 142 -16.75 -26.35 9.10
N GLY A 143 -17.10 -26.09 7.84
CA GLY A 143 -18.32 -25.35 7.48
C GLY A 143 -19.59 -26.02 8.00
N GLN A 144 -19.71 -27.36 7.85
CA GLN A 144 -20.88 -28.10 8.35
C GLN A 144 -20.93 -28.09 9.88
N LYS A 145 -19.81 -28.35 10.55
CA LYS A 145 -19.71 -28.31 11.99
C LYS A 145 -20.09 -26.96 12.59
N SER A 146 -19.67 -25.86 11.92
CA SER A 146 -20.05 -24.51 12.32
C SER A 146 -21.57 -24.29 12.30
N ILE A 147 -22.27 -24.86 11.30
CA ILE A 147 -23.73 -24.79 11.17
C ILE A 147 -24.42 -25.64 12.24
N ASP A 148 -24.05 -26.92 12.33
CA ASP A 148 -24.74 -27.90 13.18
C ASP A 148 -24.58 -27.65 14.68
N GLU A 149 -23.39 -27.15 15.08
CA GLU A 149 -23.04 -26.90 16.48
C GLU A 149 -23.10 -25.41 16.86
N CYS A 150 -23.55 -24.55 15.96
CA CYS A 150 -23.63 -23.10 16.17
C CYS A 150 -22.27 -22.44 16.56
N LYS A 151 -21.14 -23.01 16.10
CA LYS A 151 -19.78 -22.53 16.36
C LYS A 151 -19.31 -21.51 15.32
N ILE A 152 -18.34 -20.67 15.68
CA ILE A 152 -17.78 -19.67 14.79
C ILE A 152 -16.41 -20.11 14.30
N ILE A 153 -16.20 -20.10 12.99
CA ILE A 153 -14.88 -20.37 12.42
C ILE A 153 -14.07 -19.08 12.45
N VAL A 154 -12.93 -19.12 13.18
CA VAL A 154 -11.92 -18.05 13.18
C VAL A 154 -10.60 -18.66 12.70
N TYR A 155 -9.93 -17.97 11.76
CA TYR A 155 -8.65 -18.41 11.22
C TYR A 155 -7.81 -17.22 10.79
N THR A 156 -6.55 -17.45 10.48
CA THR A 156 -5.63 -16.45 9.95
C THR A 156 -5.03 -16.90 8.61
N SER A 157 -4.25 -16.05 7.99
CA SER A 157 -3.42 -16.29 6.81
C SER A 157 -2.00 -15.77 7.08
N PRO A 158 -1.03 -15.97 6.19
CA PRO A 158 0.31 -15.40 6.34
C PRO A 158 0.33 -13.86 6.52
N ASP A 159 -0.70 -13.18 6.05
CA ASP A 159 -0.90 -11.76 6.35
C ASP A 159 -1.39 -11.57 7.79
N SER A 160 -1.16 -10.36 8.34
CA SER A 160 -1.69 -9.99 9.67
C SER A 160 -3.21 -9.80 9.62
N THR A 161 -3.96 -10.91 9.62
CA THR A 161 -5.43 -10.90 9.50
C THR A 161 -6.11 -11.82 10.50
N LEU A 162 -7.26 -11.40 11.00
CA LEU A 162 -8.21 -12.24 11.72
C LEU A 162 -9.46 -12.40 10.85
N GLN A 163 -9.76 -13.62 10.45
CA GLN A 163 -10.86 -13.91 9.52
C GLN A 163 -11.95 -14.69 10.23
N ILE A 164 -13.20 -14.24 10.11
CA ILE A 164 -14.38 -14.82 10.75
C ILE A 164 -15.33 -15.30 9.67
N CYS A 165 -15.56 -16.63 9.57
CA CYS A 165 -16.57 -17.14 8.67
C CYS A 165 -17.95 -17.20 9.38
N GLY A 166 -18.99 -16.79 8.65
CA GLY A 166 -20.39 -16.89 9.08
C GLY A 166 -21.30 -17.35 7.96
N HIS A 167 -22.12 -18.37 8.23
CA HIS A 167 -23.10 -18.86 7.28
C HIS A 167 -24.27 -17.86 7.22
N GLU A 168 -24.63 -17.39 6.02
CA GLU A 168 -25.58 -16.28 5.87
C GLU A 168 -26.99 -16.62 6.39
N GLU A 169 -27.44 -17.88 6.23
CA GLU A 169 -28.79 -18.28 6.64
C GLU A 169 -28.89 -18.62 8.14
N THR A 170 -27.82 -19.20 8.74
CA THR A 170 -27.88 -19.68 10.13
C THR A 170 -27.36 -18.68 11.14
N LEU A 171 -26.29 -17.93 10.80
CA LEU A 171 -25.75 -16.86 11.64
C LEU A 171 -26.36 -15.49 11.28
N GLY A 172 -26.52 -15.25 10.00
CA GLY A 172 -26.94 -13.96 9.45
C GLY A 172 -25.79 -12.97 9.28
N LEU A 173 -25.89 -12.12 8.26
CA LEU A 173 -24.87 -11.09 7.97
C LEU A 173 -24.74 -10.06 9.08
N GLU A 174 -25.86 -9.67 9.70
CA GLU A 174 -25.88 -8.68 10.78
C GLU A 174 -25.02 -9.15 11.98
N ASN A 175 -25.20 -10.40 12.42
CA ASN A 175 -24.40 -10.97 13.50
C ASN A 175 -22.93 -11.12 13.10
N LEU A 176 -22.64 -11.59 11.88
CA LEU A 176 -21.27 -11.70 11.40
C LEU A 176 -20.56 -10.35 11.42
N TYR A 177 -21.21 -9.28 10.96
CA TYR A 177 -20.63 -7.93 10.96
C TYR A 177 -20.49 -7.35 12.37
N ARG A 178 -21.46 -7.64 13.26
CA ARG A 178 -21.37 -7.28 14.68
C ARG A 178 -20.16 -7.94 15.35
N TYR A 179 -19.96 -9.23 15.11
CA TYR A 179 -18.80 -9.97 15.62
C TYR A 179 -17.48 -9.42 15.06
N ALA A 180 -17.42 -9.13 13.77
CA ALA A 180 -16.21 -8.57 13.16
C ALA A 180 -15.87 -7.17 13.72
N LYS A 181 -16.85 -6.31 13.96
CA LYS A 181 -16.67 -5.02 14.64
C LYS A 181 -16.16 -5.18 16.08
N ALA A 182 -16.73 -6.12 16.83
CA ALA A 182 -16.30 -6.43 18.19
C ALA A 182 -14.86 -6.96 18.20
N ALA A 183 -14.55 -7.91 17.30
CA ALA A 183 -13.20 -8.44 17.13
C ALA A 183 -12.19 -7.33 16.78
N ARG A 184 -12.53 -6.38 15.89
CA ARG A 184 -11.66 -5.23 15.59
C ARG A 184 -11.35 -4.42 16.84
N LYS A 185 -12.37 -4.12 17.65
CA LYS A 185 -12.19 -3.37 18.90
C LYS A 185 -11.31 -4.13 19.89
N ILE A 186 -11.52 -5.44 20.06
CA ILE A 186 -10.71 -6.28 20.95
C ILE A 186 -9.26 -6.35 20.45
N CYS A 187 -9.03 -6.62 19.17
CA CYS A 187 -7.68 -6.64 18.60
C CYS A 187 -6.96 -5.30 18.75
N SER A 188 -7.66 -4.17 18.64
CA SER A 188 -7.05 -2.84 18.80
C SER A 188 -6.77 -2.47 20.26
N SER A 189 -7.24 -3.24 21.24
CA SER A 189 -7.05 -2.93 22.65
C SER A 189 -5.63 -3.22 23.15
N ARG A 190 -4.88 -4.06 22.43
CA ARG A 190 -3.50 -4.44 22.77
C ARG A 190 -2.64 -4.51 21.51
N PRO A 191 -1.43 -3.93 21.54
CA PRO A 191 -0.51 -3.98 20.38
C PRO A 191 -0.23 -5.40 19.91
N GLU A 192 -0.05 -6.35 20.82
CA GLU A 192 0.24 -7.77 20.51
C GLU A 192 -0.92 -8.52 19.87
N TRP A 193 -2.13 -7.96 19.86
CA TRP A 193 -3.32 -8.52 19.20
C TRP A 193 -3.74 -7.74 17.95
N ASN A 194 -3.10 -6.59 17.69
CA ASN A 194 -3.55 -5.63 16.72
C ASN A 194 -3.25 -6.05 15.27
N VAL A 195 -3.96 -7.09 14.79
CA VAL A 195 -3.89 -7.48 13.39
C VAL A 195 -4.23 -6.32 12.45
N ALA A 196 -3.63 -6.31 11.27
CA ALA A 196 -3.87 -5.26 10.27
C ALA A 196 -5.34 -5.18 9.84
N ARG A 197 -6.00 -6.34 9.70
CA ARG A 197 -7.41 -6.42 9.28
C ARG A 197 -8.17 -7.52 10.02
N VAL A 198 -9.41 -7.21 10.38
CA VAL A 198 -10.42 -8.21 10.73
C VAL A 198 -11.36 -8.35 9.55
N ILE A 199 -11.62 -9.57 9.08
CA ILE A 199 -12.36 -9.82 7.85
C ILE A 199 -13.58 -10.68 8.15
N ALA A 200 -14.77 -10.15 7.88
CA ALA A 200 -16.00 -10.92 7.82
C ALA A 200 -16.07 -11.69 6.50
N ARG A 201 -16.16 -13.02 6.59
CA ARG A 201 -16.18 -13.95 5.44
C ARG A 201 -17.51 -14.70 5.40
N PRO A 202 -18.58 -14.13 4.86
CA PRO A 202 -19.85 -14.84 4.72
C PRO A 202 -19.74 -15.97 3.70
N TYR A 203 -20.51 -17.04 3.95
CA TYR A 203 -20.63 -18.17 3.05
C TYR A 203 -22.04 -18.76 3.09
N ILE A 204 -22.37 -19.52 2.05
CA ILE A 204 -23.63 -20.25 1.89
C ILE A 204 -23.33 -21.71 1.53
N GLY A 205 -24.36 -22.55 1.60
CA GLY A 205 -24.26 -23.97 1.22
C GLY A 205 -24.25 -24.90 2.43
N GLN A 206 -24.25 -26.20 2.17
CA GLN A 206 -24.31 -27.26 3.18
C GLN A 206 -23.73 -28.57 2.65
N ASN A 207 -23.54 -29.55 3.54
CA ASN A 207 -23.08 -30.89 3.17
C ASN A 207 -21.75 -30.90 2.39
N GLY A 208 -20.78 -30.05 2.81
CA GLY A 208 -19.45 -29.95 2.20
C GLY A 208 -19.39 -29.12 0.92
N LYS A 209 -20.51 -28.60 0.43
CA LYS A 209 -20.58 -27.74 -0.74
C LYS A 209 -20.78 -26.30 -0.31
N PHE A 210 -19.69 -25.61 0.04
CA PHE A 210 -19.72 -24.24 0.52
C PHE A 210 -19.17 -23.27 -0.52
N THR A 211 -19.82 -22.10 -0.63
CA THR A 211 -19.40 -21.00 -1.51
C THR A 211 -19.32 -19.71 -0.71
N ARG A 212 -18.22 -19.00 -0.81
CA ARG A 212 -18.08 -17.64 -0.27
C ARG A 212 -18.95 -16.67 -1.08
N THR A 213 -19.61 -15.76 -0.39
CA THR A 213 -20.42 -14.74 -1.03
C THR A 213 -19.64 -13.44 -1.24
N PHE A 214 -20.22 -12.54 -2.01
CA PHE A 214 -19.66 -11.19 -2.24
C PHE A 214 -19.89 -10.25 -1.05
N ASN A 215 -20.64 -10.66 -0.01
CA ASN A 215 -20.92 -9.89 1.20
C ASN A 215 -19.72 -9.84 2.19
N ARG A 216 -18.49 -10.03 1.68
CA ARG A 216 -17.27 -9.83 2.46
C ARG A 216 -17.18 -8.38 2.94
N HIS A 217 -16.76 -8.21 4.20
CA HIS A 217 -16.47 -6.90 4.75
C HIS A 217 -15.18 -6.90 5.57
N ASP A 218 -14.28 -5.94 5.28
CA ASP A 218 -12.99 -5.81 5.94
C ASP A 218 -13.04 -4.63 6.93
N TYR A 219 -12.54 -4.87 8.14
CA TYR A 219 -12.35 -3.87 9.20
C TYR A 219 -10.84 -3.69 9.41
N ALA A 220 -10.26 -2.74 8.71
CA ALA A 220 -8.84 -2.41 8.84
C ALA A 220 -8.55 -1.61 10.12
N ASN A 221 -7.28 -1.53 10.49
CA ASN A 221 -6.82 -0.55 11.46
C ASN A 221 -7.12 0.85 10.95
N THR A 222 -7.63 1.70 11.83
CA THR A 222 -7.75 3.13 11.53
C THR A 222 -6.39 3.77 11.78
N PRO A 223 -5.81 4.45 10.80
CA PRO A 223 -4.55 5.14 11.00
C PRO A 223 -4.70 6.26 12.04
N PRO A 224 -3.64 6.61 12.77
CA PRO A 224 -3.58 7.88 13.49
C PRO A 224 -3.81 9.07 12.54
N LYS A 225 -4.06 10.25 13.11
CA LYS A 225 -4.14 11.48 12.31
C LYS A 225 -2.82 11.70 11.56
N SER A 226 -2.94 12.02 10.29
CA SER A 226 -1.83 12.11 9.34
C SER A 226 -1.80 13.45 8.60
N ILE A 227 -0.86 13.58 7.69
CA ILE A 227 -0.82 14.73 6.77
C ILE A 227 -2.10 14.83 5.93
N LEU A 228 -2.75 13.70 5.58
CA LEU A 228 -4.04 13.74 4.86
C LEU A 228 -5.10 14.51 5.64
N ASP A 229 -5.23 14.28 6.95
CA ASP A 229 -6.19 14.98 7.80
C ASP A 229 -5.88 16.48 7.86
N ARG A 230 -4.60 16.84 7.94
CA ARG A 230 -4.16 18.25 7.98
C ARG A 230 -4.47 18.97 6.67
N LEU A 231 -4.27 18.30 5.53
CA LEU A 231 -4.59 18.84 4.20
C LEU A 231 -6.10 19.07 4.07
N GLN A 232 -6.92 18.09 4.43
CA GLN A 232 -8.38 18.20 4.39
C GLN A 232 -8.87 19.35 5.29
N GLN A 233 -8.35 19.47 6.52
CA GLN A 233 -8.68 20.56 7.44
C GLN A 233 -8.28 21.95 6.90
N LYS A 234 -7.21 22.01 6.11
CA LYS A 234 -6.75 23.25 5.43
C LYS A 234 -7.61 23.60 4.22
N GLY A 235 -8.51 22.72 3.77
CA GLY A 235 -9.33 22.91 2.58
C GLY A 235 -8.63 22.55 1.27
N ILE A 236 -7.59 21.72 1.35
CA ILE A 236 -6.96 21.08 0.18
C ILE A 236 -7.78 19.85 -0.18
N GLU A 237 -8.30 19.79 -1.40
CA GLU A 237 -9.09 18.63 -1.83
C GLU A 237 -8.19 17.39 -1.94
N THR A 238 -8.46 16.39 -1.10
CA THR A 238 -7.69 15.14 -1.02
C THR A 238 -8.42 14.03 -1.79
N ILE A 239 -7.73 13.45 -2.77
CA ILE A 239 -8.31 12.46 -3.68
C ILE A 239 -7.51 11.16 -3.59
N GLY A 240 -8.15 10.08 -3.15
CA GLY A 240 -7.59 8.73 -3.16
C GLY A 240 -8.02 7.95 -4.40
N VAL A 241 -7.07 7.32 -5.09
CA VAL A 241 -7.32 6.46 -6.26
C VAL A 241 -6.74 5.07 -6.00
N GLY A 242 -7.46 4.04 -6.42
CA GLY A 242 -7.09 2.66 -6.14
C GLY A 242 -7.36 2.27 -4.69
N LYS A 243 -6.43 1.60 -4.04
CA LYS A 243 -6.59 1.06 -2.68
C LYS A 243 -6.44 2.11 -1.55
N ILE A 244 -6.16 3.38 -1.87
CA ILE A 244 -5.90 4.44 -0.88
C ILE A 244 -7.06 4.60 0.11
N GLY A 245 -8.31 4.52 -0.37
CA GLY A 245 -9.49 4.58 0.51
C GLY A 245 -9.51 3.50 1.58
N ASP A 246 -9.08 2.29 1.25
CA ASP A 246 -9.01 1.16 2.17
C ASP A 246 -7.80 1.29 3.12
N ILE A 247 -6.63 1.70 2.60
CA ILE A 247 -5.38 1.87 3.36
C ILE A 247 -5.55 2.90 4.49
N PHE A 248 -6.25 3.99 4.21
CA PHE A 248 -6.51 5.05 5.19
C PHE A 248 -7.89 4.96 5.86
N SER A 249 -8.64 3.87 5.66
CA SER A 249 -10.00 3.73 6.19
C SER A 249 -10.88 4.93 5.86
N LYS A 250 -10.66 5.54 4.69
CA LYS A 250 -11.29 6.77 4.16
C LYS A 250 -10.98 8.04 4.94
N GLN A 251 -10.13 7.97 5.97
CA GLN A 251 -9.78 9.11 6.81
C GLN A 251 -8.93 10.12 6.00
N GLY A 252 -9.24 11.41 6.13
CA GLY A 252 -8.51 12.49 5.47
C GLY A 252 -8.70 12.55 3.94
N LEU A 253 -9.72 11.86 3.38
CA LEU A 253 -10.00 11.83 1.94
C LEU A 253 -11.37 12.44 1.64
N ASP A 254 -11.43 13.39 0.70
CA ASP A 254 -12.67 14.04 0.24
C ASP A 254 -13.32 13.27 -0.90
N LYS A 255 -12.50 12.67 -1.78
CA LYS A 255 -12.96 11.85 -2.90
C LYS A 255 -12.19 10.55 -2.97
N ILE A 256 -12.89 9.49 -3.32
CA ILE A 256 -12.31 8.16 -3.47
C ILE A 256 -12.79 7.56 -4.78
N PHE A 257 -11.82 7.17 -5.62
CA PHE A 257 -12.04 6.30 -6.75
C PHE A 257 -11.56 4.91 -6.34
N GLY A 258 -12.51 3.96 -6.25
CA GLY A 258 -12.28 2.63 -5.71
C GLY A 258 -11.21 1.84 -6.45
N PRO A 259 -10.78 0.69 -5.89
CA PRO A 259 -9.75 -0.12 -6.52
C PRO A 259 -10.20 -0.62 -7.90
N ASP A 260 -9.33 -0.43 -8.88
CA ASP A 260 -9.47 -0.88 -10.27
C ASP A 260 -8.10 -1.38 -10.75
N SER A 261 -7.98 -1.75 -12.02
CA SER A 261 -6.68 -2.08 -12.62
C SER A 261 -5.71 -0.90 -12.54
N ASP A 262 -4.42 -1.18 -12.52
CA ASP A 262 -3.39 -0.13 -12.50
C ASP A 262 -3.50 0.80 -13.71
N GLU A 263 -3.89 0.23 -14.86
CA GLU A 263 -4.14 0.99 -16.07
C GLU A 263 -5.28 2.01 -15.89
N ASN A 264 -6.43 1.59 -15.36
CA ASN A 264 -7.58 2.47 -15.11
C ASN A 264 -7.28 3.49 -14.01
N ASN A 265 -6.56 3.12 -12.95
CA ASN A 265 -6.14 4.05 -11.90
C ASN A 265 -5.23 5.16 -12.46
N MET A 266 -4.33 4.83 -13.38
CA MET A 266 -3.52 5.82 -14.10
C MET A 266 -4.37 6.69 -15.04
N ASP A 267 -5.38 6.13 -15.71
CA ASP A 267 -6.29 6.92 -16.56
C ASP A 267 -7.13 7.91 -15.74
N ILE A 268 -7.57 7.53 -14.54
CA ILE A 268 -8.23 8.46 -13.58
C ILE A 268 -7.27 9.61 -13.21
N ALA A 269 -6.00 9.32 -12.89
CA ALA A 269 -5.01 10.35 -12.59
C ALA A 269 -4.79 11.30 -13.78
N ILE A 270 -4.73 10.77 -15.00
CA ILE A 270 -4.59 11.55 -16.25
C ILE A 270 -5.83 12.42 -16.48
N ASP A 271 -7.04 11.88 -16.26
CA ASP A 271 -8.28 12.66 -16.39
C ASP A 271 -8.32 13.82 -15.40
N ILE A 272 -7.95 13.58 -14.13
CA ILE A 272 -7.82 14.64 -13.12
C ILE A 272 -6.78 15.69 -13.56
N ALA A 273 -5.62 15.27 -14.07
CA ALA A 273 -4.56 16.16 -14.54
C ALA A 273 -5.02 17.03 -15.72
N SER A 274 -5.92 16.54 -16.57
CA SER A 274 -6.45 17.29 -17.72
C SER A 274 -7.28 18.52 -17.30
N LYS A 275 -7.93 18.46 -16.13
CA LYS A 275 -8.81 19.51 -15.61
C LYS A 275 -8.02 20.66 -15.00
N SER A 276 -8.61 21.87 -14.99
CA SER A 276 -7.97 23.09 -14.42
C SER A 276 -8.54 23.36 -13.02
N THR A 277 -8.30 22.46 -12.10
CA THR A 277 -8.62 22.61 -10.67
C THR A 277 -7.38 23.04 -9.89
N LYS A 278 -7.57 23.57 -8.69
CA LYS A 278 -6.49 24.06 -7.82
C LYS A 278 -6.60 23.45 -6.41
N ASN A 279 -5.51 23.51 -5.70
CA ASN A 279 -5.44 23.08 -4.30
C ASN A 279 -5.89 21.63 -4.11
N GLN A 280 -5.24 20.72 -4.86
CA GLN A 280 -5.55 19.30 -4.79
C GLN A 280 -4.30 18.47 -4.45
N PHE A 281 -4.51 17.42 -3.65
CA PHE A 281 -3.58 16.33 -3.46
C PHE A 281 -4.21 15.04 -3.98
N ILE A 282 -3.57 14.42 -4.97
CA ILE A 282 -4.02 13.19 -5.62
C ILE A 282 -3.07 12.06 -5.24
N PHE A 283 -3.57 11.08 -4.50
CA PHE A 283 -2.81 9.93 -4.02
C PHE A 283 -3.29 8.67 -4.73
N VAL A 284 -2.42 8.03 -5.51
CA VAL A 284 -2.74 6.91 -6.39
C VAL A 284 -1.94 5.69 -5.96
N ASN A 285 -2.62 4.56 -5.71
CA ASN A 285 -1.98 3.28 -5.49
C ASN A 285 -2.23 2.35 -6.68
N LEU A 286 -1.16 1.77 -7.21
CA LEU A 286 -1.15 0.80 -8.31
C LEU A 286 -0.91 -0.59 -7.73
N VAL A 287 -1.98 -1.25 -7.29
CA VAL A 287 -1.94 -2.44 -6.43
C VAL A 287 -1.61 -3.74 -7.17
N GLU A 288 -1.78 -3.80 -8.51
CA GLU A 288 -1.57 -5.04 -9.26
C GLU A 288 -0.10 -5.47 -9.28
N PHE A 289 0.84 -4.54 -9.18
CA PHE A 289 2.26 -4.85 -9.03
C PHE A 289 2.49 -5.83 -7.89
N ASP A 290 1.87 -5.61 -6.74
CA ASP A 290 1.96 -6.48 -5.57
C ASP A 290 1.01 -7.68 -5.67
N SER A 291 -0.30 -7.42 -5.75
CA SER A 291 -1.33 -8.43 -5.59
C SER A 291 -1.42 -9.43 -6.74
N SER A 292 -1.18 -8.98 -7.98
CA SER A 292 -1.30 -9.79 -9.17
C SER A 292 0.02 -10.42 -9.60
N TYR A 293 1.15 -9.76 -9.33
CA TYR A 293 2.44 -10.19 -9.84
C TYR A 293 3.47 -10.50 -8.74
N GLY A 294 3.69 -9.61 -7.76
CA GLY A 294 4.65 -9.77 -6.69
C GLY A 294 4.39 -11.03 -5.86
N HIS A 295 3.24 -11.12 -5.23
CA HIS A 295 2.83 -12.29 -4.43
C HIS A 295 2.70 -13.59 -5.22
N ARG A 296 2.49 -13.51 -6.53
CA ARG A 296 2.36 -14.69 -7.41
C ARG A 296 3.68 -15.09 -8.06
N ARG A 297 4.75 -14.33 -7.82
CA ARG A 297 6.06 -14.54 -8.45
C ARG A 297 5.98 -14.54 -9.98
N ASP A 298 5.04 -13.76 -10.53
CA ASP A 298 4.88 -13.58 -11.98
C ASP A 298 5.78 -12.45 -12.48
N ILE A 299 7.04 -12.80 -12.78
CA ILE A 299 8.06 -11.85 -13.23
C ILE A 299 7.67 -11.22 -14.56
N MET A 300 7.05 -12.00 -15.47
CA MET A 300 6.68 -11.50 -16.79
C MET A 300 5.48 -10.55 -16.72
N GLY A 301 4.46 -10.88 -15.91
CA GLY A 301 3.33 -9.99 -15.64
C GLY A 301 3.78 -8.68 -14.98
N TYR A 302 4.68 -8.76 -14.00
CA TYR A 302 5.28 -7.58 -13.37
C TYR A 302 6.01 -6.69 -14.40
N CYS A 303 6.82 -7.31 -15.28
CA CYS A 303 7.53 -6.63 -16.35
C CYS A 303 6.57 -5.92 -17.33
N GLN A 304 5.51 -6.61 -17.75
CA GLN A 304 4.51 -6.04 -18.66
C GLN A 304 3.77 -4.88 -18.00
N ASN A 305 3.43 -4.99 -16.71
CA ASN A 305 2.77 -3.91 -15.97
C ASN A 305 3.66 -2.66 -15.86
N LEU A 306 4.99 -2.83 -15.64
CA LEU A 306 5.95 -1.73 -15.68
C LEU A 306 6.04 -1.08 -17.07
N ASN A 307 5.99 -1.87 -18.13
CA ASN A 307 5.99 -1.34 -19.51
C ASN A 307 4.74 -0.49 -19.76
N ASN A 308 3.57 -0.95 -19.33
CA ASN A 308 2.30 -0.21 -19.43
C ASN A 308 2.33 1.05 -18.58
N PHE A 309 2.84 0.96 -17.35
CA PHE A 309 3.03 2.10 -16.47
C PHE A 309 3.90 3.19 -17.10
N ASP A 310 5.01 2.85 -17.74
CA ASP A 310 5.92 3.82 -18.39
C ASP A 310 5.20 4.64 -19.46
N ILE A 311 4.34 3.98 -20.26
CA ILE A 311 3.50 4.63 -21.29
C ILE A 311 2.51 5.61 -20.63
N LYS A 312 1.82 5.18 -19.56
CA LYS A 312 0.86 6.01 -18.85
C LYS A 312 1.56 7.15 -18.09
N LEU A 313 2.75 6.91 -17.53
CA LEU A 313 3.58 7.94 -16.88
C LEU A 313 3.95 9.04 -17.86
N ALA A 314 4.37 8.69 -19.06
CA ALA A 314 4.66 9.67 -20.11
C ALA A 314 3.42 10.51 -20.48
N LYS A 315 2.25 9.87 -20.57
CA LYS A 315 0.98 10.55 -20.85
C LYS A 315 0.58 11.48 -19.72
N LEU A 316 0.70 11.04 -18.46
CA LEU A 316 0.44 11.87 -17.28
C LEU A 316 1.33 13.11 -17.27
N VAL A 317 2.66 12.95 -17.40
CA VAL A 317 3.63 14.06 -17.42
C VAL A 317 3.31 15.10 -18.51
N ASN A 318 2.94 14.64 -19.70
CA ASN A 318 2.54 15.54 -20.79
C ASN A 318 1.25 16.31 -20.47
N THR A 319 0.33 15.71 -19.69
CA THR A 319 -0.98 16.30 -19.34
C THR A 319 -0.88 17.28 -18.17
N LEU A 320 0.09 17.11 -17.26
CA LEU A 320 0.30 18.00 -16.11
C LEU A 320 0.39 19.46 -16.56
N LYS A 321 -0.07 20.36 -15.69
CA LYS A 321 0.10 21.82 -15.87
C LYS A 321 1.49 22.25 -15.38
N ASP A 322 1.88 23.48 -15.70
CA ASP A 322 3.21 23.99 -15.35
C ASP A 322 3.42 24.09 -13.83
N ASP A 323 2.36 24.28 -13.08
CA ASP A 323 2.32 24.40 -11.63
C ASP A 323 1.86 23.13 -10.89
N ASP A 324 1.95 21.99 -11.55
CA ASP A 324 1.76 20.68 -10.91
C ASP A 324 3.09 20.09 -10.46
N LEU A 325 3.05 19.31 -9.37
CA LEU A 325 4.14 18.45 -8.91
C LEU A 325 3.74 16.98 -9.04
N LEU A 326 4.61 16.18 -9.61
CA LEU A 326 4.49 14.72 -9.64
C LEU A 326 5.56 14.09 -8.77
N ILE A 327 5.14 13.18 -7.91
CA ILE A 327 6.02 12.31 -7.13
C ILE A 327 5.67 10.87 -7.51
N VAL A 328 6.68 10.07 -7.87
CA VAL A 328 6.54 8.61 -8.09
C VAL A 328 7.42 7.90 -7.10
N SER A 329 6.84 6.99 -6.33
CA SER A 329 7.56 6.18 -5.34
C SER A 329 6.95 4.79 -5.24
N SER A 330 7.40 4.03 -4.25
CA SER A 330 6.83 2.75 -3.84
C SER A 330 6.72 2.71 -2.32
N ASP A 331 5.98 1.76 -1.79
CA ASP A 331 5.69 1.61 -0.36
C ASP A 331 6.52 0.51 0.31
N HIS A 332 6.89 -0.54 -0.42
CA HIS A 332 7.78 -1.64 -0.02
C HIS A 332 8.34 -2.35 -1.26
N GLY A 333 9.10 -3.41 -1.08
CA GLY A 333 9.52 -4.34 -2.13
C GLY A 333 8.68 -5.63 -2.10
N ASN A 334 8.63 -6.34 -3.22
CA ASN A 334 8.13 -7.71 -3.30
C ASN A 334 8.81 -8.42 -4.47
N ASP A 335 10.09 -8.73 -4.31
CA ASP A 335 10.94 -9.29 -5.37
C ASP A 335 10.43 -10.66 -5.83
N PRO A 336 9.94 -10.77 -7.08
CA PRO A 336 9.40 -12.03 -7.58
C PRO A 336 10.47 -13.11 -7.82
N CYS A 337 11.77 -12.76 -7.76
CA CYS A 337 12.88 -13.73 -7.77
C CYS A 337 13.29 -14.18 -6.37
N PHE A 338 12.78 -13.54 -5.31
CA PHE A 338 13.14 -13.87 -3.93
C PHE A 338 12.32 -15.07 -3.42
N PRO A 339 12.89 -15.94 -2.57
CA PRO A 339 12.16 -17.09 -2.02
C PRO A 339 10.91 -16.71 -1.22
N GLY A 340 9.91 -17.58 -1.25
CA GLY A 340 8.64 -17.35 -0.55
C GLY A 340 7.71 -16.43 -1.33
N THR A 341 6.69 -15.90 -0.67
CA THR A 341 5.67 -15.02 -1.27
C THR A 341 5.47 -13.72 -0.48
N ASN A 342 6.31 -13.48 0.54
CA ASN A 342 6.22 -12.29 1.39
C ASN A 342 6.86 -11.08 0.71
N HIS A 343 6.49 -9.90 1.19
CA HIS A 343 7.15 -8.65 0.83
C HIS A 343 8.64 -8.68 1.19
N THR A 344 9.45 -7.92 0.47
CA THR A 344 10.88 -7.78 0.71
C THR A 344 11.22 -6.37 1.19
N ARG A 345 12.14 -6.27 2.16
CA ARG A 345 12.69 -5.00 2.61
C ARG A 345 13.68 -4.49 1.60
N GLU A 346 13.39 -3.32 1.02
CA GLU A 346 14.21 -2.71 -0.01
C GLU A 346 14.22 -1.18 0.10
N ALA A 347 15.27 -0.54 -0.39
CA ALA A 347 15.22 0.86 -0.77
C ALA A 347 14.20 1.04 -1.91
N LEU A 348 13.54 2.18 -1.93
CA LEU A 348 12.46 2.46 -2.87
C LEU A 348 12.84 3.59 -3.82
N PRO A 349 12.26 3.67 -5.02
CA PRO A 349 12.50 4.77 -5.94
C PRO A 349 11.81 6.05 -5.45
N LEU A 350 12.48 7.18 -5.57
CA LEU A 350 11.88 8.50 -5.42
C LEU A 350 12.16 9.28 -6.70
N THR A 351 11.11 9.67 -7.42
CA THR A 351 11.19 10.50 -8.63
C THR A 351 10.27 11.70 -8.45
N ILE A 352 10.82 12.93 -8.55
CA ILE A 352 10.07 14.17 -8.33
C ILE A 352 10.19 15.04 -9.58
N PHE A 353 9.07 15.37 -10.20
CA PHE A 353 9.02 16.11 -11.45
C PHE A 353 8.04 17.29 -11.38
N SER A 354 8.44 18.42 -11.95
CA SER A 354 7.56 19.52 -12.30
C SER A 354 8.11 20.22 -13.55
N LYS A 355 7.23 20.79 -14.34
CA LYS A 355 7.63 21.67 -15.47
C LYS A 355 8.29 22.97 -14.99
N LYS A 356 8.10 23.34 -13.72
CA LYS A 356 8.78 24.50 -13.09
C LYS A 356 10.27 24.27 -12.83
N PHE A 357 10.73 23.03 -12.81
CA PHE A 357 12.14 22.75 -12.49
C PHE A 357 13.07 23.17 -13.61
N THR A 358 13.86 24.18 -13.38
CA THR A 358 14.80 24.78 -14.35
C THR A 358 16.23 24.27 -14.19
N SER A 359 16.59 23.76 -13.01
CA SER A 359 17.93 23.22 -12.75
C SER A 359 18.28 22.05 -13.68
N LYS A 360 19.43 22.12 -14.34
CA LYS A 360 19.96 21.00 -15.16
C LYS A 360 20.49 19.86 -14.29
N SER A 361 21.02 20.20 -13.11
CA SER A 361 21.60 19.23 -12.17
C SER A 361 20.60 18.93 -11.05
N LYS A 362 19.58 18.13 -11.35
CA LYS A 362 18.55 17.71 -10.38
C LYS A 362 19.12 16.70 -9.37
N LYS A 363 19.88 17.22 -8.40
CA LYS A 363 20.52 16.39 -7.37
C LYS A 363 19.72 16.44 -6.07
N LEU A 364 19.46 15.29 -5.49
CA LEU A 364 18.96 15.11 -4.12
C LEU A 364 20.00 14.37 -3.29
N LYS A 365 19.88 14.45 -1.95
CA LYS A 365 20.52 13.50 -1.04
C LYS A 365 20.14 12.08 -1.48
N ASN A 366 21.06 11.16 -1.46
CA ASN A 366 20.86 9.77 -1.87
C ASN A 366 21.63 8.82 -0.93
N PRO A 367 20.93 8.03 -0.11
CA PRO A 367 19.46 7.94 0.02
C PRO A 367 18.83 9.08 0.83
N VAL A 368 17.51 9.27 0.66
CA VAL A 368 16.63 10.04 1.55
C VAL A 368 16.18 9.12 2.69
N ASP A 369 16.13 9.63 3.93
CA ASP A 369 16.10 8.80 5.13
C ASP A 369 14.76 8.15 5.46
N SER A 370 13.64 8.66 4.93
CA SER A 370 12.29 8.15 5.29
C SER A 370 11.26 8.49 4.21
N LEU A 371 10.32 7.57 3.99
CA LEU A 371 9.13 7.81 3.15
C LEU A 371 8.33 9.04 3.60
N ALA A 372 8.38 9.41 4.89
CA ALA A 372 7.70 10.59 5.41
C ALA A 372 8.22 11.91 4.79
N THR A 373 9.41 11.91 4.18
CA THR A 373 9.91 13.04 3.39
C THR A 373 8.95 13.39 2.24
N ILE A 374 8.27 12.42 1.65
CA ILE A 374 7.23 12.65 0.63
C ILE A 374 6.10 13.49 1.23
N GLY A 375 5.61 13.08 2.40
CA GLY A 375 4.58 13.83 3.14
C GLY A 375 5.04 15.23 3.52
N ASN A 376 6.30 15.39 3.93
CA ASN A 376 6.86 16.69 4.29
C ASN A 376 6.95 17.64 3.07
N ILE A 377 7.29 17.13 1.88
CA ILE A 377 7.21 17.92 0.63
C ILE A 377 5.78 18.43 0.39
N ILE A 378 4.78 17.55 0.57
CA ILE A 378 3.37 17.90 0.37
C ILE A 378 2.90 18.89 1.43
N ALA A 379 3.21 18.64 2.70
CA ALA A 379 2.86 19.48 3.83
C ALA A 379 3.48 20.89 3.70
N ARG A 380 4.76 20.95 3.31
CA ARG A 380 5.47 22.22 3.09
C ARG A 380 4.85 23.03 1.98
N ASN A 381 4.50 22.39 0.86
CA ASN A 381 3.82 23.07 -0.24
C ASN A 381 2.48 23.69 0.18
N PHE A 382 1.65 22.94 0.89
CA PHE A 382 0.32 23.39 1.30
C PHE A 382 0.29 24.07 2.66
N GLN A 383 1.46 24.37 3.24
CA GLN A 383 1.62 25.11 4.50
C GLN A 383 0.80 24.51 5.64
N VAL A 384 0.87 23.18 5.78
CA VAL A 384 0.39 22.43 6.93
C VAL A 384 1.58 21.94 7.75
N GLU A 385 1.33 21.52 8.99
CA GLU A 385 2.36 21.02 9.90
C GLU A 385 3.05 19.77 9.31
N LEU A 386 4.39 19.75 9.37
CA LEU A 386 5.21 18.63 8.94
C LEU A 386 5.04 17.41 9.87
N ALA A 387 5.42 16.24 9.37
CA ALA A 387 5.61 15.08 10.21
C ALA A 387 6.86 15.23 11.08
N GLU A 388 6.88 14.57 12.25
CA GLU A 388 8.05 14.53 13.14
C GLU A 388 9.21 13.71 12.55
N ILE A 389 8.91 12.84 11.59
CA ILE A 389 9.88 12.01 10.87
C ILE A 389 10.01 12.45 9.42
N GLY A 390 11.10 12.05 8.78
CA GLY A 390 11.42 12.47 7.41
C GLY A 390 12.10 13.84 7.37
N GLU A 391 12.62 14.17 6.21
CA GLU A 391 13.39 15.40 5.96
C GLU A 391 12.50 16.45 5.29
N ASP A 392 12.80 17.71 5.49
CA ASP A 392 12.26 18.81 4.67
C ASP A 392 13.28 19.14 3.57
N ILE A 393 13.03 18.63 2.38
CA ILE A 393 13.87 18.87 1.19
C ILE A 393 13.18 19.79 0.18
N PHE A 394 12.05 20.40 0.55
CA PHE A 394 11.21 21.17 -0.38
C PHE A 394 11.97 22.32 -1.05
N ASP A 395 12.79 23.05 -0.28
CA ASP A 395 13.54 24.21 -0.79
C ASP A 395 14.70 23.79 -1.72
N SER A 396 15.08 22.51 -1.75
CA SER A 396 16.08 21.96 -2.70
C SER A 396 15.49 21.61 -4.08
N LEU A 397 14.18 21.72 -4.25
CA LEU A 397 13.47 21.46 -5.51
C LEU A 397 13.33 22.77 -6.30
N GLU A 398 14.25 23.02 -7.26
CA GLU A 398 14.33 24.25 -8.06
C GLU A 398 13.94 24.02 -9.53
#